data_7fbebf9b3356378bfd1ddfbe4a3f2aa3
#
_entry.id   7fbebf9b3356378bfd1ddfbe4a3f2aa3
#
_cell.length_a   1.000
_cell.length_b   1.000
_cell.length_c   1.000
_cell.angle_alpha   90.00
_cell.angle_beta   90.00
_cell.angle_gamma   90.00
#
_symmetry.space_group_name_H-M   'P 1'
#
loop_
_entity.id
_entity.type
_entity.pdbx_description
1 polymer ?
#
loop_
_entity_poly.entity_id
_entity_poly.type
_entity_poly.pdbx_seq_one_letter_code
_entity_poly.pdbx_strand_id
1 'polypeptide(L)'
;MKTCRLLLFDLDGTLLRSDKTISPRTLSVLRSCREKGRLLGVSTSRSEQNALSFIRELQPDILIASGGALVKRGGEYLYLAEFSEEETKRMIDAARQVCGDECEITIDTLDAHYWNYKTDPRKQDRSWGDSIYTDFEDFRERSLKMCVEIFDEKRAGQLQAMLADCDCVRFSDGYWYKFTKKTATKERAILETCAVCGIKSEEIIAFGDDYADIGMLELCGRGIAMGNAIEEVKNRADMVIGSNDEDGIAVYLEKAGQFQYLLFDLDGTLTDPKLGITSCVQYALA
;
A
#
# COMPACT_ATOMS: atom_id res chain seq x y z
N MET A 1 4.87 20.20 2.59
CA MET A 1 3.66 19.66 1.89
C MET A 1 3.14 20.51 0.71
N LYS A 2 3.74 21.66 0.37
CA LYS A 2 3.32 22.49 -0.77
C LYS A 2 3.34 21.78 -2.13
N THR A 3 4.21 20.78 -2.31
CA THR A 3 4.38 20.02 -3.55
C THR A 3 3.61 18.68 -3.56
N CYS A 4 3.05 18.24 -2.43
CA CYS A 4 2.36 16.94 -2.37
C CYS A 4 0.99 17.03 -3.07
N ARG A 5 0.82 16.21 -4.11
CA ARG A 5 -0.42 16.09 -4.90
C ARG A 5 -1.19 14.81 -4.64
N LEU A 6 -0.50 13.74 -4.21
CA LEU A 6 -1.11 12.45 -3.90
C LEU A 6 -0.63 11.96 -2.53
N LEU A 7 -1.59 11.57 -1.70
CA LEU A 7 -1.35 10.78 -0.49
C LEU A 7 -1.70 9.33 -0.81
N LEU A 8 -0.71 8.43 -0.72
CA LEU A 8 -0.85 7.03 -1.10
C LEU A 8 -0.65 6.14 0.13
N PHE A 9 -1.62 5.31 0.42
CA PHE A 9 -1.65 4.48 1.63
C PHE A 9 -1.66 3.00 1.27
N ASP A 10 -0.80 2.21 1.91
CA ASP A 10 -1.12 0.80 2.06
C ASP A 10 -2.37 0.63 2.92
N LEU A 11 -2.98 -0.54 2.90
CA LEU A 11 -4.28 -0.76 3.53
C LEU A 11 -4.14 -1.44 4.90
N ASP A 12 -3.63 -2.67 4.92
CA ASP A 12 -3.55 -3.50 6.12
C ASP A 12 -2.34 -3.13 6.99
N GLY A 13 -2.57 -2.81 8.27
CA GLY A 13 -1.48 -2.35 9.13
C GLY A 13 -1.09 -0.88 8.92
N THR A 14 -1.62 -0.22 7.90
CA THR A 14 -1.33 1.18 7.57
C THR A 14 -2.58 2.05 7.70
N LEU A 15 -3.49 2.02 6.73
CA LEU A 15 -4.71 2.83 6.75
C LEU A 15 -5.79 2.20 7.63
N LEU A 16 -5.88 0.88 7.64
CA LEU A 16 -6.79 0.13 8.51
C LEU A 16 -6.16 -0.11 9.87
N ARG A 17 -6.96 0.10 10.89
CA ARG A 17 -6.69 -0.33 12.26
C ARG A 17 -6.69 -1.85 12.36
N SER A 18 -6.28 -2.38 13.50
CA SER A 18 -6.30 -3.83 13.77
C SER A 18 -7.71 -4.45 13.70
N ASP A 19 -8.77 -3.66 13.95
CA ASP A 19 -10.17 -4.05 13.80
C ASP A 19 -10.69 -3.95 12.36
N LYS A 20 -9.81 -3.67 11.38
CA LYS A 20 -10.10 -3.51 9.95
C LYS A 20 -11.03 -2.32 9.63
N THR A 21 -11.04 -1.30 10.46
CA THR A 21 -11.76 -0.04 10.23
C THR A 21 -10.80 1.12 9.99
N ILE A 22 -11.29 2.18 9.34
CA ILE A 22 -10.59 3.48 9.31
C ILE A 22 -11.21 4.36 10.39
N SER A 23 -10.40 4.95 11.26
CA SER A 23 -10.95 5.77 12.34
C SER A 23 -11.69 7.01 11.81
N PRO A 24 -12.73 7.48 12.51
CA PRO A 24 -13.43 8.73 12.13
C PRO A 24 -12.49 9.93 12.06
N ARG A 25 -11.47 10.00 12.93
CA ARG A 25 -10.45 11.05 12.90
C ARG A 25 -9.63 11.00 11.62
N THR A 26 -9.10 9.83 11.27
CA THR A 26 -8.33 9.65 10.03
C THR A 26 -9.18 10.01 8.80
N LEU A 27 -10.42 9.53 8.71
CA LEU A 27 -11.35 9.91 7.62
C LEU A 27 -11.58 11.42 7.54
N SER A 28 -11.79 12.10 8.67
CA SER A 28 -11.98 13.55 8.71
C SER A 28 -10.77 14.31 8.18
N VAL A 29 -9.57 13.92 8.61
CA VAL A 29 -8.31 14.54 8.17
C VAL A 29 -8.07 14.31 6.67
N LEU A 30 -8.33 13.10 6.17
CA LEU A 30 -8.18 12.78 4.75
C LEU A 30 -9.18 13.56 3.88
N ARG A 31 -10.43 13.71 4.32
CA ARG A 31 -11.42 14.58 3.64
C ARG A 31 -10.92 16.02 3.55
N SER A 32 -10.38 16.57 4.66
CA SER A 32 -9.78 17.91 4.65
C SER A 32 -8.58 18.02 3.70
N CYS A 33 -7.77 16.95 3.55
CA CYS A 33 -6.70 16.92 2.57
C CYS A 33 -7.23 16.95 1.13
N ARG A 34 -8.31 16.24 0.83
CA ARG A 34 -8.98 16.25 -0.47
C ARG A 34 -9.57 17.63 -0.79
N GLU A 35 -10.24 18.29 0.17
CA GLU A 35 -10.75 19.65 0.01
C GLU A 35 -9.64 20.67 -0.31
N LYS A 36 -8.42 20.42 0.14
CA LYS A 36 -7.23 21.20 -0.21
C LYS A 36 -6.58 20.79 -1.54
N GLY A 37 -7.28 20.00 -2.36
CA GLY A 37 -6.86 19.61 -3.72
C GLY A 37 -5.87 18.46 -3.79
N ARG A 38 -5.70 17.65 -2.74
CA ARG A 38 -4.88 16.45 -2.78
C ARG A 38 -5.69 15.24 -3.21
N LEU A 39 -5.11 14.42 -4.06
CA LEU A 39 -5.64 13.10 -4.39
C LEU A 39 -5.36 12.14 -3.23
N LEU A 40 -6.29 11.21 -3.02
CA LEU A 40 -6.15 10.11 -2.08
C LEU A 40 -6.04 8.80 -2.85
N GLY A 41 -5.00 8.04 -2.61
CA GLY A 41 -4.77 6.74 -3.24
C GLY A 41 -4.62 5.63 -2.21
N VAL A 42 -5.04 4.43 -2.59
CA VAL A 42 -4.79 3.19 -1.86
C VAL A 42 -3.93 2.29 -2.71
N SER A 43 -2.90 1.66 -2.12
CA SER A 43 -2.01 0.71 -2.77
C SER A 43 -1.91 -0.56 -1.93
N THR A 44 -2.60 -1.62 -2.32
CA THR A 44 -2.79 -2.81 -1.48
C THR A 44 -2.48 -4.11 -2.21
N SER A 45 -2.11 -5.13 -1.45
CA SER A 45 -2.03 -6.51 -1.92
C SER A 45 -3.39 -7.21 -2.04
N ARG A 46 -4.47 -6.62 -1.49
CA ARG A 46 -5.83 -7.16 -1.65
C ARG A 46 -6.30 -7.04 -3.10
N SER A 47 -7.25 -7.92 -3.50
CA SER A 47 -8.01 -7.73 -4.73
C SER A 47 -8.84 -6.45 -4.66
N GLU A 48 -9.28 -5.93 -5.80
CA GLU A 48 -10.18 -4.76 -5.82
C GLU A 48 -11.42 -5.01 -4.97
N GLN A 49 -12.08 -6.15 -5.15
CA GLN A 49 -13.31 -6.51 -4.46
C GLN A 49 -13.13 -6.51 -2.93
N ASN A 50 -12.02 -7.11 -2.47
CA ASN A 50 -11.68 -7.18 -1.06
C ASN A 50 -11.22 -5.85 -0.48
N ALA A 51 -10.57 -5.00 -1.26
CA ALA A 51 -10.18 -3.67 -0.83
C ALA A 51 -11.39 -2.73 -0.67
N LEU A 52 -12.29 -2.70 -1.67
CA LEU A 52 -13.44 -1.78 -1.70
C LEU A 52 -14.38 -1.94 -0.50
N SER A 53 -14.53 -3.17 0.04
CA SER A 53 -15.37 -3.41 1.22
C SER A 53 -14.90 -2.62 2.44
N PHE A 54 -13.59 -2.38 2.60
CA PHE A 54 -13.00 -1.68 3.73
C PHE A 54 -12.83 -0.17 3.51
N ILE A 55 -12.71 0.28 2.26
CA ILE A 55 -12.42 1.69 1.93
C ILE A 55 -13.62 2.45 1.34
N ARG A 56 -14.84 1.87 1.46
CA ARG A 56 -16.07 2.48 0.93
C ARG A 56 -16.26 3.94 1.39
N GLU A 57 -15.94 4.24 2.64
CA GLU A 57 -16.09 5.59 3.20
C GLU A 57 -15.02 6.57 2.73
N LEU A 58 -13.83 6.08 2.37
CA LEU A 58 -12.73 6.89 1.85
C LEU A 58 -12.96 7.31 0.40
N GLN A 59 -13.51 6.40 -0.42
CA GLN A 59 -13.66 6.58 -1.87
C GLN A 59 -12.38 7.09 -2.52
N PRO A 60 -11.30 6.28 -2.58
CA PRO A 60 -10.02 6.75 -3.08
C PRO A 60 -10.10 7.19 -4.54
N ASP A 61 -9.35 8.24 -4.90
CA ASP A 61 -9.25 8.73 -6.28
C ASP A 61 -8.44 7.77 -7.16
N ILE A 62 -7.48 7.06 -6.54
CA ILE A 62 -6.62 6.05 -7.16
C ILE A 62 -6.68 4.77 -6.31
N LEU A 63 -6.88 3.64 -6.97
CA LEU A 63 -6.76 2.32 -6.37
C LEU A 63 -5.68 1.52 -7.12
N ILE A 64 -4.65 1.11 -6.40
CA ILE A 64 -3.68 0.12 -6.81
C ILE A 64 -4.00 -1.15 -6.03
N ALA A 65 -4.35 -2.22 -6.70
CA ALA A 65 -4.79 -3.47 -6.08
C ALA A 65 -4.00 -4.68 -6.60
N SER A 66 -4.24 -5.85 -5.97
CA SER A 66 -3.56 -7.12 -6.27
C SER A 66 -2.03 -7.00 -6.34
N GLY A 67 -1.45 -6.19 -5.41
CA GLY A 67 -0.01 -5.99 -5.31
C GLY A 67 0.62 -5.17 -6.44
N GLY A 68 -0.16 -4.35 -7.14
CA GLY A 68 0.29 -3.53 -8.26
C GLY A 68 -0.09 -4.08 -9.64
N ALA A 69 -0.82 -5.20 -9.67
CA ALA A 69 -1.29 -5.77 -10.94
C ALA A 69 -2.42 -4.96 -11.60
N LEU A 70 -3.09 -4.11 -10.82
CA LEU A 70 -4.21 -3.30 -11.26
C LEU A 70 -4.07 -1.86 -10.76
N VAL A 71 -4.31 -0.90 -11.66
CA VAL A 71 -4.49 0.52 -11.30
C VAL A 71 -5.83 0.99 -11.83
N LYS A 72 -6.64 1.60 -10.95
CA LYS A 72 -7.96 2.15 -11.28
C LYS A 72 -8.07 3.58 -10.82
N ARG A 73 -8.69 4.42 -11.67
CA ARG A 73 -9.07 5.80 -11.34
C ARG A 73 -10.53 6.01 -11.70
N GLY A 74 -11.36 6.33 -10.70
CA GLY A 74 -12.80 6.38 -10.92
C GLY A 74 -13.33 5.02 -11.39
N GLY A 75 -13.94 4.98 -12.58
CA GLY A 75 -14.45 3.74 -13.19
C GLY A 75 -13.50 3.05 -14.18
N GLU A 76 -12.32 3.65 -14.48
CA GLU A 76 -11.44 3.23 -15.56
C GLU A 76 -10.20 2.48 -15.04
N TYR A 77 -9.86 1.37 -15.70
CA TYR A 77 -8.60 0.67 -15.48
C TYR A 77 -7.50 1.36 -16.31
N LEU A 78 -6.50 1.90 -15.60
CA LEU A 78 -5.36 2.59 -16.21
C LEU A 78 -4.22 1.65 -16.53
N TYR A 79 -4.11 0.56 -15.76
CA TYR A 79 -3.08 -0.45 -15.91
C TYR A 79 -3.58 -1.81 -15.45
N LEU A 80 -3.22 -2.86 -16.20
CA LEU A 80 -3.49 -4.26 -15.87
C LEU A 80 -2.27 -5.11 -16.25
N ALA A 81 -1.83 -5.94 -15.33
CA ALA A 81 -0.79 -6.93 -15.54
C ALA A 81 -1.36 -8.33 -15.23
N GLU A 82 -2.12 -8.85 -16.18
CA GLU A 82 -2.81 -10.14 -16.05
C GLU A 82 -1.98 -11.29 -16.59
N PHE A 83 -2.05 -12.44 -15.93
CA PHE A 83 -1.68 -13.73 -16.49
C PHE A 83 -2.77 -14.24 -17.43
N SER A 84 -2.40 -14.92 -18.51
CA SER A 84 -3.36 -15.64 -19.35
C SER A 84 -3.95 -16.84 -18.59
N GLU A 85 -4.99 -17.46 -19.14
CA GLU A 85 -5.57 -18.69 -18.59
C GLU A 85 -4.54 -19.82 -18.47
N GLU A 86 -3.67 -19.96 -19.49
CA GLU A 86 -2.61 -20.98 -19.52
C GLU A 86 -1.51 -20.67 -18.48
N GLU A 87 -1.12 -19.39 -18.33
CA GLU A 87 -0.17 -18.97 -17.31
C GLU A 87 -0.75 -19.22 -15.90
N THR A 88 -2.01 -18.87 -15.68
CA THR A 88 -2.69 -19.10 -14.40
C THR A 88 -2.75 -20.57 -14.05
N LYS A 89 -3.15 -21.42 -15.02
CA LYS A 89 -3.17 -22.87 -14.82
C LYS A 89 -1.78 -23.41 -14.51
N ARG A 90 -0.75 -22.99 -15.24
CA ARG A 90 0.65 -23.41 -14.99
C ARG A 90 1.08 -23.06 -13.56
N MET A 91 0.69 -21.89 -13.05
CA MET A 91 1.02 -21.46 -11.68
C MET A 91 0.34 -22.35 -10.64
N ILE A 92 -0.94 -22.69 -10.83
CA ILE A 92 -1.71 -23.59 -9.95
C ILE A 92 -1.07 -24.99 -9.97
N ASP A 93 -0.77 -25.53 -11.15
CA ASP A 93 -0.14 -26.85 -11.31
C ASP A 93 1.23 -26.88 -10.64
N ALA A 94 2.05 -25.83 -10.79
CA ALA A 94 3.36 -25.71 -10.12
C ALA A 94 3.22 -25.66 -8.59
N ALA A 95 2.25 -24.89 -8.06
CA ALA A 95 1.99 -24.82 -6.63
C ALA A 95 1.62 -26.19 -6.06
N ARG A 96 0.73 -26.92 -6.72
CA ARG A 96 0.34 -28.29 -6.33
C ARG A 96 1.52 -29.27 -6.42
N GLN A 97 2.29 -29.20 -7.49
CA GLN A 97 3.45 -30.08 -7.68
C GLN A 97 4.48 -29.93 -6.55
N VAL A 98 4.73 -28.70 -6.08
CA VAL A 98 5.73 -28.39 -5.05
C VAL A 98 5.17 -28.56 -3.64
N CYS A 99 3.96 -28.03 -3.40
CA CYS A 99 3.39 -27.95 -2.06
C CYS A 99 2.42 -29.10 -1.74
N GLY A 100 1.95 -29.85 -2.77
CA GLY A 100 0.96 -30.90 -2.63
C GLY A 100 -0.47 -30.36 -2.85
N ASP A 101 -1.42 -31.28 -3.06
CA ASP A 101 -2.82 -30.92 -3.34
C ASP A 101 -3.54 -30.30 -2.15
N GLU A 102 -2.99 -30.44 -0.94
CA GLU A 102 -3.54 -29.86 0.29
C GLU A 102 -3.09 -28.42 0.54
N CYS A 103 -2.24 -27.83 -0.32
CA CYS A 103 -1.82 -26.45 -0.14
C CYS A 103 -3.00 -25.50 -0.38
N GLU A 104 -3.08 -24.45 0.43
CA GLU A 104 -4.08 -23.41 0.20
C GLU A 104 -3.56 -22.43 -0.85
N ILE A 105 -4.44 -22.14 -1.82
CA ILE A 105 -4.19 -21.24 -2.94
C ILE A 105 -5.30 -20.19 -2.98
N THR A 106 -4.93 -18.94 -3.21
CA THR A 106 -5.89 -17.90 -3.62
C THR A 106 -5.52 -17.34 -4.98
N ILE A 107 -6.52 -16.97 -5.75
CA ILE A 107 -6.37 -16.34 -7.07
C ILE A 107 -7.25 -15.08 -7.10
N ASP A 108 -6.62 -13.94 -7.44
CA ASP A 108 -7.36 -12.73 -7.80
C ASP A 108 -7.56 -12.68 -9.31
N THR A 109 -8.80 -12.49 -9.74
CA THR A 109 -9.16 -12.09 -11.10
C THR A 109 -9.69 -10.65 -11.10
N LEU A 110 -10.11 -10.12 -12.24
CA LEU A 110 -10.79 -8.82 -12.28
C LEU A 110 -12.13 -8.83 -11.56
N ASP A 111 -12.81 -9.98 -11.56
CA ASP A 111 -14.21 -10.08 -11.11
C ASP A 111 -14.35 -10.65 -9.70
N ALA A 112 -13.38 -11.46 -9.26
CA ALA A 112 -13.51 -12.21 -8.01
C ALA A 112 -12.16 -12.53 -7.34
N HIS A 113 -12.25 -12.86 -6.07
CA HIS A 113 -11.21 -13.50 -5.28
C HIS A 113 -11.60 -14.95 -5.03
N TYR A 114 -10.80 -15.89 -5.52
CA TYR A 114 -11.01 -17.33 -5.37
C TYR A 114 -10.08 -17.91 -4.33
N TRP A 115 -10.56 -18.92 -3.59
CA TRP A 115 -9.77 -19.61 -2.56
C TRP A 115 -10.20 -21.07 -2.40
N ASN A 116 -9.24 -22.00 -2.32
CA ASN A 116 -9.48 -23.41 -2.05
C ASN A 116 -9.34 -23.75 -0.55
N TYR A 117 -9.75 -22.85 0.33
CA TYR A 117 -9.58 -23.04 1.77
C TYR A 117 -9.90 -24.47 2.23
N LYS A 118 -9.04 -25.01 3.14
CA LYS A 118 -9.13 -26.38 3.67
C LYS A 118 -9.85 -26.47 5.02
N THR A 119 -10.21 -25.33 5.59
CA THR A 119 -10.93 -25.23 6.85
C THR A 119 -12.45 -25.16 6.64
N ASP A 120 -13.22 -25.46 7.69
CA ASP A 120 -14.68 -25.26 7.68
C ASP A 120 -15.01 -23.80 7.29
N PRO A 121 -15.84 -23.57 6.24
CA PRO A 121 -16.19 -22.22 5.80
C PRO A 121 -16.74 -21.31 6.91
N ARG A 122 -17.33 -21.89 7.96
CA ARG A 122 -17.85 -21.17 9.14
C ARG A 122 -16.76 -20.69 10.07
N LYS A 123 -15.54 -21.24 9.97
CA LYS A 123 -14.35 -20.88 10.74
C LYS A 123 -13.35 -20.08 9.93
N GLN A 124 -13.65 -19.84 8.66
CA GLN A 124 -12.80 -19.05 7.79
C GLN A 124 -12.66 -17.62 8.33
N ASP A 125 -11.45 -17.13 8.36
CA ASP A 125 -11.18 -15.72 8.64
C ASP A 125 -11.65 -14.85 7.47
N ARG A 126 -12.71 -14.08 7.69
CA ARG A 126 -13.26 -13.14 6.70
C ARG A 126 -12.68 -11.74 6.81
N SER A 127 -11.71 -11.53 7.66
CA SER A 127 -11.04 -10.22 7.79
C SER A 127 -10.34 -9.77 6.49
N TRP A 128 -10.04 -10.74 5.60
CA TRP A 128 -9.45 -10.49 4.27
C TRP A 128 -10.48 -10.19 3.18
N GLY A 129 -11.77 -10.25 3.46
CA GLY A 129 -12.87 -10.02 2.54
C GLY A 129 -13.55 -11.31 2.08
N ASP A 130 -14.49 -11.18 1.13
CA ASP A 130 -15.23 -12.31 0.59
C ASP A 130 -14.39 -13.09 -0.43
N SER A 131 -14.62 -14.41 -0.48
CA SER A 131 -13.99 -15.31 -1.43
C SER A 131 -14.99 -16.28 -2.04
N ILE A 132 -14.73 -16.69 -3.27
CA ILE A 132 -15.46 -17.77 -3.94
C ILE A 132 -14.65 -19.05 -3.77
N TYR A 133 -15.29 -20.08 -3.21
CA TYR A 133 -14.64 -21.39 -3.11
C TYR A 133 -14.46 -22.03 -4.49
N THR A 134 -13.27 -22.57 -4.75
CA THR A 134 -12.99 -23.44 -5.89
C THR A 134 -11.87 -24.42 -5.52
N ASP A 135 -11.92 -25.64 -6.05
CA ASP A 135 -10.82 -26.60 -5.93
C ASP A 135 -9.71 -26.36 -6.96
N PHE A 136 -9.90 -25.44 -7.89
CA PHE A 136 -9.01 -25.10 -9.01
C PHE A 136 -8.76 -26.25 -10.02
N GLU A 137 -9.55 -27.34 -10.04
CA GLU A 137 -9.34 -28.44 -11.00
C GLU A 137 -9.58 -27.99 -12.45
N ASP A 138 -10.70 -27.31 -12.67
CA ASP A 138 -11.13 -26.81 -13.98
C ASP A 138 -11.04 -25.29 -14.11
N PHE A 139 -10.16 -24.66 -13.33
CA PHE A 139 -10.01 -23.20 -13.36
C PHE A 139 -9.45 -22.73 -14.70
N ARG A 140 -10.17 -21.82 -15.37
CA ARG A 140 -9.89 -21.29 -16.71
C ARG A 140 -10.14 -19.81 -16.78
N GLU A 141 -9.52 -19.06 -15.85
CA GLU A 141 -9.62 -17.60 -15.84
C GLU A 141 -8.25 -16.95 -15.91
N ARG A 142 -8.23 -15.75 -16.44
CA ARG A 142 -7.07 -14.84 -16.36
C ARG A 142 -6.93 -14.39 -14.92
N SER A 143 -5.71 -14.24 -14.44
CA SER A 143 -5.48 -13.82 -13.05
C SER A 143 -4.55 -12.63 -12.94
N LEU A 144 -4.71 -11.87 -11.88
CA LEU A 144 -3.85 -10.74 -11.51
C LEU A 144 -2.76 -11.19 -10.53
N LYS A 145 -3.11 -12.13 -9.64
CA LYS A 145 -2.26 -12.57 -8.54
C LYS A 145 -2.64 -13.98 -8.12
N MET A 146 -1.65 -14.76 -7.72
CA MET A 146 -1.81 -15.98 -6.95
C MET A 146 -1.12 -15.83 -5.60
N CYS A 147 -1.75 -16.28 -4.51
CA CYS A 147 -1.04 -16.52 -3.25
C CYS A 147 -1.10 -18.00 -2.90
N VAL A 148 -0.03 -18.49 -2.29
CA VAL A 148 0.10 -19.88 -1.83
C VAL A 148 0.57 -19.87 -0.38
N GLU A 149 -0.09 -20.65 0.49
CA GLU A 149 0.38 -20.86 1.85
C GLU A 149 1.46 -21.94 1.87
N ILE A 150 2.68 -21.58 2.33
CA ILE A 150 3.85 -22.47 2.27
C ILE A 150 4.61 -22.43 3.59
N PHE A 151 4.49 -23.48 4.40
CA PHE A 151 5.15 -23.58 5.70
C PHE A 151 6.64 -23.97 5.63
N ASP A 152 7.09 -24.52 4.49
CA ASP A 152 8.46 -24.98 4.27
C ASP A 152 9.20 -24.04 3.30
N GLU A 153 10.22 -23.35 3.81
CA GLU A 153 11.03 -22.40 3.02
C GLU A 153 11.74 -23.05 1.82
N LYS A 154 12.08 -24.36 1.89
CA LYS A 154 12.67 -25.07 0.72
C LYS A 154 11.65 -25.20 -0.39
N ARG A 155 10.39 -25.53 -0.06
CA ARG A 155 9.29 -25.58 -1.03
C ARG A 155 9.01 -24.20 -1.60
N ALA A 156 9.04 -23.15 -0.78
CA ALA A 156 8.89 -21.79 -1.27
C ALA A 156 9.97 -21.45 -2.29
N GLY A 157 11.24 -21.75 -2.00
CA GLY A 157 12.34 -21.56 -2.96
C GLY A 157 12.20 -22.39 -4.23
N GLN A 158 11.71 -23.63 -4.14
CA GLN A 158 11.43 -24.46 -5.31
C GLN A 158 10.33 -23.89 -6.19
N LEU A 159 9.21 -23.45 -5.58
CA LEU A 159 8.11 -22.84 -6.32
C LEU A 159 8.54 -21.54 -6.99
N GLN A 160 9.30 -20.70 -6.28
CA GLN A 160 9.86 -19.47 -6.85
C GLN A 160 10.80 -19.76 -8.04
N ALA A 161 11.61 -20.82 -7.97
CA ALA A 161 12.46 -21.23 -9.09
C ALA A 161 11.66 -21.73 -10.29
N MET A 162 10.56 -22.47 -10.07
CA MET A 162 9.66 -22.93 -11.14
C MET A 162 8.88 -21.78 -11.79
N LEU A 163 8.56 -20.74 -11.02
CA LEU A 163 7.85 -19.53 -11.45
C LEU A 163 8.82 -18.33 -11.55
N ALA A 164 10.01 -18.55 -12.10
CA ALA A 164 11.06 -17.54 -12.19
C ALA A 164 10.69 -16.33 -13.06
N ASP A 165 9.65 -16.42 -13.86
CA ASP A 165 9.03 -15.33 -14.62
C ASP A 165 8.05 -14.47 -13.80
N CYS A 166 7.71 -14.91 -12.59
CA CYS A 166 6.89 -14.16 -11.65
C CYS A 166 7.76 -13.34 -10.66
N ASP A 167 7.19 -12.29 -10.11
CA ASP A 167 7.63 -11.67 -8.87
C ASP A 167 7.09 -12.48 -7.70
N CYS A 168 7.89 -12.63 -6.64
CA CYS A 168 7.51 -13.39 -5.45
C CYS A 168 7.83 -12.62 -4.18
N VAL A 169 6.81 -12.37 -3.36
CA VAL A 169 6.95 -11.67 -2.07
C VAL A 169 6.26 -12.49 -0.99
N ARG A 170 6.96 -12.74 0.14
CA ARG A 170 6.37 -13.30 1.35
C ARG A 170 5.72 -12.19 2.17
N PHE A 171 4.53 -12.43 2.73
CA PHE A 171 3.93 -11.54 3.73
C PHE A 171 4.55 -11.78 5.12
N SER A 172 4.67 -10.71 5.91
CA SER A 172 5.30 -10.78 7.24
C SER A 172 4.40 -11.44 8.29
N ASP A 173 3.09 -11.41 8.10
CA ASP A 173 2.07 -11.87 9.05
C ASP A 173 1.69 -13.35 8.92
N GLY A 174 2.45 -14.13 8.13
CA GLY A 174 2.14 -15.55 7.95
C GLY A 174 3.07 -16.31 7.03
N TYR A 175 2.55 -17.39 6.49
CA TYR A 175 3.26 -18.30 5.58
C TYR A 175 2.80 -18.13 4.14
N TRP A 176 2.15 -17.02 3.81
CA TRP A 176 1.64 -16.74 2.48
C TRP A 176 2.70 -16.09 1.59
N TYR A 177 2.82 -16.60 0.37
CA TYR A 177 3.69 -16.11 -0.69
C TYR A 177 2.85 -15.62 -1.86
N LYS A 178 3.02 -14.35 -2.21
CA LYS A 178 2.36 -13.71 -3.34
C LYS A 178 3.17 -13.90 -4.61
N PHE A 179 2.52 -14.31 -5.69
CA PHE A 179 3.09 -14.39 -7.03
C PHE A 179 2.29 -13.47 -7.97
N THR A 180 2.99 -12.56 -8.63
CA THR A 180 2.44 -11.62 -9.61
C THR A 180 3.35 -11.58 -10.84
N LYS A 181 2.91 -10.96 -11.93
CA LYS A 181 3.85 -10.64 -13.02
C LYS A 181 4.96 -9.72 -12.52
N LYS A 182 6.16 -9.85 -13.05
CA LYS A 182 7.30 -8.97 -12.70
C LYS A 182 7.01 -7.48 -12.93
N THR A 183 6.07 -7.18 -13.81
CA THR A 183 5.58 -5.81 -14.05
C THR A 183 4.49 -5.37 -13.08
N ALA A 184 3.97 -6.29 -12.25
CA ALA A 184 2.91 -6.04 -11.28
C ALA A 184 3.50 -5.77 -9.90
N THR A 185 4.18 -4.65 -9.74
CA THR A 185 4.70 -4.17 -8.46
C THR A 185 4.05 -2.84 -8.09
N LYS A 186 4.03 -2.52 -6.79
CA LYS A 186 3.49 -1.22 -6.32
C LYS A 186 4.21 -0.06 -7.00
N GLU A 187 5.54 -0.17 -7.19
CA GLU A 187 6.36 0.85 -7.84
C GLU A 187 5.97 1.07 -9.31
N ARG A 188 5.80 -0.01 -10.07
CA ARG A 188 5.37 0.09 -11.46
C ARG A 188 3.99 0.73 -11.56
N ALA A 189 3.05 0.30 -10.73
CA ALA A 189 1.70 0.86 -10.67
C ALA A 189 1.70 2.35 -10.32
N ILE A 190 2.60 2.79 -9.44
CA ILE A 190 2.79 4.21 -9.11
C ILE A 190 3.31 4.98 -10.33
N LEU A 191 4.28 4.45 -11.06
CA LEU A 191 4.80 5.11 -12.27
C LEU A 191 3.72 5.24 -13.35
N GLU A 192 2.88 4.22 -13.56
CA GLU A 192 1.73 4.29 -14.47
C GLU A 192 0.71 5.34 -13.99
N THR A 193 0.44 5.39 -12.67
CA THR A 193 -0.41 6.43 -12.08
C THR A 193 0.18 7.83 -12.33
N CYS A 194 1.48 8.00 -12.14
CA CYS A 194 2.16 9.27 -12.39
C CYS A 194 2.00 9.72 -13.84
N ALA A 195 2.23 8.81 -14.79
CA ALA A 195 2.14 9.10 -16.21
C ALA A 195 0.73 9.57 -16.63
N VAL A 196 -0.32 8.86 -16.15
CA VAL A 196 -1.70 9.19 -16.52
C VAL A 196 -2.23 10.41 -15.76
N CYS A 197 -1.85 10.60 -14.50
CA CYS A 197 -2.33 11.72 -13.69
C CYS A 197 -1.51 13.02 -13.89
N GLY A 198 -0.40 12.97 -14.61
CA GLY A 198 0.48 14.12 -14.80
C GLY A 198 1.09 14.61 -13.47
N ILE A 199 1.46 13.68 -12.60
CA ILE A 199 2.14 13.93 -11.32
C ILE A 199 3.50 13.23 -11.34
N LYS A 200 4.42 13.72 -10.52
CA LYS A 200 5.74 13.09 -10.35
C LYS A 200 5.75 12.25 -9.08
N SER A 201 6.60 11.22 -9.02
CA SER A 201 6.76 10.42 -7.80
C SER A 201 7.19 11.27 -6.60
N GLU A 202 7.97 12.32 -6.83
CA GLU A 202 8.40 13.28 -5.80
C GLU A 202 7.24 14.11 -5.21
N GLU A 203 6.07 14.13 -5.88
CA GLU A 203 4.86 14.80 -5.42
C GLU A 203 3.92 13.85 -4.63
N ILE A 204 4.37 12.62 -4.35
CA ILE A 204 3.63 11.60 -3.60
C ILE A 204 4.22 11.47 -2.18
N ILE A 205 3.33 11.40 -1.20
CA ILE A 205 3.67 10.92 0.15
C ILE A 205 3.04 9.54 0.30
N ALA A 206 3.86 8.53 0.53
CA ALA A 206 3.45 7.14 0.68
C ALA A 206 3.56 6.68 2.13
N PHE A 207 2.61 5.82 2.56
CA PHE A 207 2.56 5.24 3.90
C PHE A 207 2.49 3.72 3.78
N GLY A 208 3.27 3.01 4.60
CA GLY A 208 3.34 1.56 4.54
C GLY A 208 3.92 0.94 5.82
N ASP A 209 3.85 -0.40 5.93
CA ASP A 209 4.30 -1.12 7.13
C ASP A 209 4.98 -2.48 6.86
N ASP A 210 4.82 -3.08 5.67
CA ASP A 210 5.34 -4.41 5.37
C ASP A 210 6.34 -4.42 4.19
N TYR A 211 7.01 -5.54 3.97
CA TYR A 211 7.99 -5.76 2.89
C TYR A 211 7.49 -5.30 1.52
N ALA A 212 6.22 -5.52 1.22
CA ALA A 212 5.59 -5.12 -0.04
C ALA A 212 5.56 -3.60 -0.27
N ASP A 213 5.82 -2.80 0.77
CA ASP A 213 5.76 -1.33 0.71
C ASP A 213 7.12 -0.68 0.50
N ILE A 214 8.21 -1.40 0.75
CA ILE A 214 9.57 -0.83 0.73
C ILE A 214 9.81 -0.06 -0.57
N GLY A 215 9.60 -0.69 -1.73
CA GLY A 215 9.83 -0.04 -3.01
C GLY A 215 8.91 1.15 -3.26
N MET A 216 7.66 1.12 -2.78
CA MET A 216 6.74 2.25 -2.82
C MET A 216 7.27 3.42 -1.97
N LEU A 217 7.73 3.15 -0.75
CA LEU A 217 8.25 4.17 0.16
C LEU A 217 9.52 4.82 -0.40
N GLU A 218 10.43 4.04 -0.99
CA GLU A 218 11.67 4.54 -1.59
C GLU A 218 11.46 5.33 -2.89
N LEU A 219 10.42 4.98 -3.68
CA LEU A 219 10.12 5.64 -4.96
C LEU A 219 9.48 7.01 -4.77
N CYS A 220 8.66 7.18 -3.75
CA CYS A 220 7.87 8.39 -3.54
C CYS A 220 8.70 9.52 -2.93
N GLY A 221 8.27 10.77 -3.14
CA GLY A 221 8.96 11.95 -2.61
C GLY A 221 9.07 12.00 -1.10
N ARG A 222 8.23 11.23 -0.39
CA ARG A 222 8.37 10.92 1.02
C ARG A 222 7.75 9.57 1.34
N GLY A 223 8.56 8.65 1.82
CA GLY A 223 8.14 7.35 2.34
C GLY A 223 8.01 7.39 3.86
N ILE A 224 6.84 7.02 4.38
CA ILE A 224 6.53 7.07 5.81
C ILE A 224 6.16 5.68 6.29
N ALA A 225 6.93 5.17 7.26
CA ALA A 225 6.63 3.92 7.95
C ALA A 225 5.67 4.16 9.11
N MET A 226 4.73 3.22 9.29
CA MET A 226 3.88 3.19 10.47
C MET A 226 4.66 2.74 11.72
N GLY A 227 4.21 3.12 12.90
CA GLY A 227 4.86 2.73 14.17
C GLY A 227 4.83 1.22 14.43
N ASN A 228 3.81 0.54 13.91
CA ASN A 228 3.69 -0.93 13.92
C ASN A 228 4.43 -1.63 12.77
N ALA A 229 5.05 -0.89 11.84
CA ALA A 229 5.79 -1.48 10.72
C ALA A 229 6.94 -2.39 11.20
N ILE A 230 7.32 -3.35 10.35
CA ILE A 230 8.51 -4.17 10.58
C ILE A 230 9.78 -3.30 10.57
N GLU A 231 10.81 -3.73 11.28
CA GLU A 231 12.03 -2.94 11.45
C GLU A 231 12.73 -2.61 10.11
N GLU A 232 12.66 -3.51 9.14
CA GLU A 232 13.26 -3.28 7.82
C GLU A 232 12.58 -2.11 7.09
N VAL A 233 11.26 -2.00 7.16
CA VAL A 233 10.49 -0.88 6.59
C VAL A 233 10.82 0.43 7.31
N LYS A 234 10.88 0.42 8.66
CA LYS A 234 11.26 1.61 9.44
C LYS A 234 12.65 2.12 9.09
N ASN A 235 13.59 1.21 8.83
CA ASN A 235 14.97 1.57 8.48
C ASN A 235 15.11 2.13 7.05
N ARG A 236 14.13 1.86 6.17
CA ARG A 236 14.14 2.28 4.76
C ARG A 236 13.28 3.52 4.49
N ALA A 237 12.40 3.86 5.41
CA ALA A 237 11.52 5.02 5.30
C ALA A 237 12.21 6.32 5.69
N ASP A 238 11.75 7.45 5.14
CA ASP A 238 12.24 8.79 5.52
C ASP A 238 11.82 9.19 6.94
N MET A 239 10.74 8.59 7.45
CA MET A 239 10.18 8.91 8.76
C MET A 239 9.35 7.75 9.30
N VAL A 240 9.34 7.60 10.61
CA VAL A 240 8.43 6.72 11.34
C VAL A 240 7.42 7.58 12.10
N ILE A 241 6.13 7.23 12.03
CA ILE A 241 5.04 7.93 12.72
C ILE A 241 4.38 7.02 13.78
N GLY A 242 3.26 7.43 14.37
CA GLY A 242 2.49 6.56 15.27
C GLY A 242 1.92 5.33 14.56
N SER A 243 1.45 4.35 15.34
CA SER A 243 0.83 3.14 14.79
C SER A 243 -0.52 3.41 14.11
N ASN A 244 -1.00 2.45 13.34
CA ASN A 244 -2.33 2.48 12.72
C ASN A 244 -3.46 2.56 13.78
N ASP A 245 -3.30 1.92 14.93
CA ASP A 245 -4.29 1.97 16.04
C ASP A 245 -4.28 3.28 16.82
N GLU A 246 -3.20 4.06 16.72
CA GLU A 246 -3.02 5.37 17.39
C GLU A 246 -3.32 6.57 16.48
N ASP A 247 -4.01 6.35 15.37
CA ASP A 247 -4.28 7.40 14.37
C ASP A 247 -3.01 8.07 13.81
N GLY A 248 -1.90 7.32 13.68
CA GLY A 248 -0.59 7.86 13.29
C GLY A 248 -0.63 8.73 12.04
N ILE A 249 -1.40 8.32 11.00
CA ILE A 249 -1.60 9.09 9.76
C ILE A 249 -2.28 10.43 10.05
N ALA A 250 -3.38 10.43 10.83
CA ALA A 250 -4.10 11.66 11.14
C ALA A 250 -3.22 12.63 11.92
N VAL A 251 -2.53 12.14 12.96
CA VAL A 251 -1.61 12.96 13.78
C VAL A 251 -0.50 13.58 12.92
N TYR A 252 0.08 12.81 12.00
CA TYR A 252 1.10 13.31 11.09
C TYR A 252 0.57 14.39 10.16
N LEU A 253 -0.58 14.15 9.50
CA LEU A 253 -1.16 15.07 8.52
C LEU A 253 -1.66 16.37 9.17
N GLU A 254 -2.21 16.29 10.39
CA GLU A 254 -2.61 17.48 11.18
C GLU A 254 -1.39 18.36 11.48
N LYS A 255 -0.31 17.77 11.99
CA LYS A 255 0.94 18.50 12.26
C LYS A 255 1.54 19.10 11.00
N ALA A 256 1.63 18.32 9.93
CA ALA A 256 2.15 18.79 8.65
C ALA A 256 1.28 19.87 7.99
N GLY A 257 -0.02 19.91 8.30
CA GLY A 257 -0.96 20.93 7.85
C GLY A 257 -0.87 22.23 8.63
N GLN A 258 -0.45 22.18 9.89
CA GLN A 258 -0.28 23.35 10.75
C GLN A 258 0.93 24.21 10.35
N PHE A 259 1.97 23.62 9.75
CA PHE A 259 3.19 24.33 9.34
C PHE A 259 3.18 24.69 7.85
N GLN A 260 2.19 25.47 7.40
CA GLN A 260 2.25 26.05 6.05
C GLN A 260 3.38 27.09 5.90
N TYR A 261 3.80 27.72 7.00
CA TYR A 261 4.94 28.63 7.11
C TYR A 261 5.55 28.44 8.49
N LEU A 262 6.81 28.05 8.57
CA LEU A 262 7.64 28.26 9.75
C LEU A 262 8.24 29.67 9.58
N LEU A 263 7.62 30.64 10.21
CA LEU A 263 8.24 31.94 10.42
C LEU A 263 9.14 31.80 11.63
N PHE A 264 10.44 31.73 11.37
CA PHE A 264 11.43 31.89 12.42
C PHE A 264 11.65 33.38 12.60
N ASP A 265 11.44 33.86 13.81
CA ASP A 265 12.02 35.14 14.24
C ASP A 265 13.55 34.93 14.24
N LEU A 266 14.26 35.77 13.50
CA LEU A 266 15.70 35.66 13.39
C LEU A 266 16.36 36.06 14.71
N ASP A 267 15.87 37.12 15.32
CA ASP A 267 16.45 37.71 16.52
C ASP A 267 15.87 37.09 17.80
N GLY A 268 16.71 36.42 18.57
CA GLY A 268 16.32 35.74 19.81
C GLY A 268 15.83 34.29 19.65
N THR A 269 15.55 33.85 18.42
CA THR A 269 15.17 32.48 18.11
C THR A 269 16.30 31.72 17.39
N LEU A 270 16.92 32.33 16.39
CA LEU A 270 18.01 31.74 15.62
C LEU A 270 19.37 32.41 15.86
N THR A 271 19.37 33.65 16.35
CA THR A 271 20.60 34.42 16.67
C THR A 271 20.46 35.13 18.02
N ASP A 272 21.58 35.41 18.71
CA ASP A 272 21.56 36.23 19.91
C ASP A 272 21.25 37.69 19.53
N PRO A 273 20.09 38.26 19.98
CA PRO A 273 19.54 39.48 19.40
C PRO A 273 20.09 40.78 19.97
N LYS A 274 20.96 40.72 21.00
CA LYS A 274 21.27 41.90 21.81
C LYS A 274 21.91 43.07 21.02
N LEU A 275 22.65 42.78 19.96
CA LEU A 275 23.27 43.80 19.10
C LEU A 275 22.43 44.14 17.86
N GLY A 276 21.74 43.15 17.27
CA GLY A 276 20.97 43.32 16.03
C GLY A 276 19.73 44.16 16.20
N ILE A 277 18.91 43.89 17.22
CA ILE A 277 17.66 44.63 17.48
C ILE A 277 17.94 46.10 17.82
N THR A 278 18.96 46.36 18.63
CA THR A 278 19.34 47.74 19.02
C THR A 278 19.75 48.55 17.79
N SER A 279 20.50 47.94 16.86
CA SER A 279 20.94 48.61 15.64
C SER A 279 19.82 48.87 14.65
N CYS A 280 18.89 47.91 14.46
CA CYS A 280 17.72 48.06 13.59
C CYS A 280 16.74 49.10 14.09
N VAL A 281 16.47 49.15 15.40
CA VAL A 281 15.58 50.18 16.02
C VAL A 281 16.22 51.56 15.92
N GLN A 282 17.53 51.71 16.13
CA GLN A 282 18.24 52.94 15.94
C GLN A 282 18.21 53.45 14.51
N TYR A 283 18.33 52.55 13.53
CA TYR A 283 18.28 52.91 12.10
C TYR A 283 16.85 53.28 11.66
N ALA A 284 15.82 52.65 12.21
CA ALA A 284 14.42 52.95 11.87
C ALA A 284 13.89 54.24 12.52
N LEU A 285 14.58 54.74 13.57
CA LEU A 285 14.21 55.96 14.29
C LEU A 285 15.06 57.17 13.91
N ALA A 286 16.07 57.02 13.06
CA ALA A 286 16.90 58.08 12.49
C ALA A 286 16.35 58.55 11.13
#